data_7cbb7b92609a84620473af39af7d7655
#
_entry.id   7cbb7b92609a84620473af39af7d7655
#
_cell.length_a   1.000
_cell.length_b   1.000
_cell.length_c   1.000
_cell.angle_alpha   90.00
_cell.angle_beta   90.00
_cell.angle_gamma   90.00
#
_symmetry.space_group_name_H-M   'P 1'
#
loop_
_entity.id
_entity.type
_entity.pdbx_description
1 polymer ?
#
loop_
_entity_poly.entity_id
_entity_poly.type
_entity_poly.pdbx_seq_one_letter_code
_entity_poly.pdbx_strand_id
1 'polypeptide(L)'
;MSSSTELGLLARVASPLGIASIVVIGVLAIFVIDKLTAVPYPPDIPLIREPKGARRFSLRTRWAYLTDCQALFYEAYHEYLKKGKPVVIPGFGVRIEVYLPQSQMKGVLNQPDDVLDMEQAFAEVDQVRWALGHEKYVVDAWQGLVVKYDLNRAIEIIANNMKDELHEVFDEHFGTDTENWKRIDLTKTVKMIVAQAASRFTVGLPLCRNKEYLQLALDMNELFIMNAGLTGGLPRILQPITGTLFGQIVKTKVNKMKKWIIPLLQHRLDRINNHPDEPQPQDQVQMMINYALRHRQHEVNDMESLARRVVTQNFGSIHNTQIQVVNLILNVLGSDAEFNTIATLRDEMDRILGTDDSVNWTKSGIQAMTRADSVARESIRLCSFGGRAVFRKVMVDDFKTEDGHHVPKGSIISFMGHPAQTDNEFYEDGLKYDPFRFSRVRETAASRDEKAPPVTFVTTSPEFLTFGHGKHACPGRFLIDFEMKMILAYALRNYDIKLADEYEGKRPPNYWIAEANNPPSGVQIMVKRRERK
;
A
#
# COMPACT_ATOMS: atom_id res chain seq x y z
N MET A 1 -17.55 54.60 -31.11
CA MET A 1 -17.63 54.77 -29.63
C MET A 1 -17.50 53.47 -28.81
N SER A 2 -17.47 52.27 -29.42
CA SER A 2 -17.35 50.97 -28.68
C SER A 2 -15.90 50.59 -28.30
N SER A 3 -14.89 50.95 -29.13
CA SER A 3 -13.51 50.48 -28.89
C SER A 3 -12.76 51.17 -27.73
N SER A 4 -13.12 52.41 -27.39
CA SER A 4 -12.48 53.14 -26.28
C SER A 4 -12.95 52.66 -24.91
N THR A 5 -14.19 52.14 -24.81
CA THR A 5 -14.77 51.59 -23.59
C THR A 5 -14.20 50.19 -23.29
N GLU A 6 -13.98 49.38 -24.33
CA GLU A 6 -13.37 48.05 -24.18
C GLU A 6 -11.89 48.11 -23.79
N LEU A 7 -11.10 49.03 -24.35
CA LEU A 7 -9.71 49.25 -23.94
C LEU A 7 -9.61 49.76 -22.50
N GLY A 8 -10.54 50.62 -22.05
CA GLY A 8 -10.60 51.10 -20.68
C GLY A 8 -10.95 50.00 -19.67
N LEU A 9 -11.81 49.03 -20.04
CA LEU A 9 -12.16 47.91 -19.21
C LEU A 9 -11.01 46.90 -19.09
N LEU A 10 -10.33 46.60 -20.20
CA LEU A 10 -9.14 45.74 -20.23
C LEU A 10 -7.99 46.30 -19.40
N ALA A 11 -7.76 47.60 -19.46
CA ALA A 11 -6.73 48.30 -18.66
C ALA A 11 -7.04 48.26 -17.16
N ARG A 12 -8.33 48.35 -16.75
CA ARG A 12 -8.74 48.24 -15.35
C ARG A 12 -8.61 46.79 -14.85
N VAL A 13 -8.96 45.81 -15.64
CA VAL A 13 -8.80 44.38 -15.32
C VAL A 13 -7.32 44.00 -15.22
N ALA A 14 -6.46 44.54 -16.06
CA ALA A 14 -5.02 44.29 -16.04
C ALA A 14 -4.27 45.11 -14.98
N SER A 15 -4.93 46.03 -14.27
CA SER A 15 -4.31 46.77 -13.17
C SER A 15 -4.04 45.83 -11.96
N PRO A 16 -3.01 46.08 -11.11
CA PRO A 16 -2.75 45.29 -9.92
C PRO A 16 -3.98 45.14 -9.02
N LEU A 17 -4.81 46.18 -8.91
CA LEU A 17 -6.06 46.16 -8.15
C LEU A 17 -7.14 45.29 -8.82
N GLY A 18 -7.23 45.34 -10.14
CA GLY A 18 -8.13 44.51 -10.93
C GLY A 18 -7.79 43.04 -10.83
N ILE A 19 -6.52 42.68 -10.94
CA ILE A 19 -6.02 41.32 -10.76
C ILE A 19 -6.28 40.82 -9.34
N ALA A 20 -5.98 41.63 -8.31
CA ALA A 20 -6.26 41.30 -6.93
C ALA A 20 -7.76 41.08 -6.69
N SER A 21 -8.64 41.90 -7.27
CA SER A 21 -10.09 41.75 -7.16
C SER A 21 -10.58 40.47 -7.83
N ILE A 22 -10.06 40.11 -9.01
CA ILE A 22 -10.40 38.85 -9.70
C ILE A 22 -9.95 37.63 -8.86
N VAL A 23 -8.76 37.70 -8.27
CA VAL A 23 -8.26 36.62 -7.39
C VAL A 23 -9.15 36.47 -6.17
N VAL A 24 -9.52 37.57 -5.50
CA VAL A 24 -10.42 37.54 -4.35
C VAL A 24 -11.80 37.01 -4.71
N ILE A 25 -12.39 37.48 -5.81
CA ILE A 25 -13.69 36.99 -6.29
C ILE A 25 -13.59 35.51 -6.66
N GLY A 26 -12.53 35.09 -7.32
CA GLY A 26 -12.27 33.69 -7.65
C GLY A 26 -12.16 32.80 -6.41
N VAL A 27 -11.43 33.23 -5.40
CA VAL A 27 -11.30 32.51 -4.12
C VAL A 27 -12.64 32.43 -3.39
N LEU A 28 -13.42 33.52 -3.35
CA LEU A 28 -14.76 33.54 -2.74
C LEU A 28 -15.73 32.63 -3.51
N ALA A 29 -15.71 32.66 -4.84
CA ALA A 29 -16.54 31.78 -5.66
C ALA A 29 -16.18 30.29 -5.43
N ILE A 30 -14.90 29.94 -5.41
CA ILE A 30 -14.42 28.60 -5.08
C ILE A 30 -14.94 28.17 -3.70
N PHE A 31 -14.82 29.05 -2.72
CA PHE A 31 -15.30 28.77 -1.34
C PHE A 31 -16.83 28.57 -1.28
N VAL A 32 -17.60 29.38 -2.00
CA VAL A 32 -19.07 29.23 -2.06
C VAL A 32 -19.46 27.93 -2.77
N ILE A 33 -18.85 27.64 -3.90
CA ILE A 33 -19.15 26.41 -4.65
C ILE A 33 -18.73 25.17 -3.87
N ASP A 34 -17.56 25.19 -3.22
CA ASP A 34 -17.13 24.11 -2.34
C ASP A 34 -18.15 23.88 -1.21
N LYS A 35 -18.69 24.96 -0.64
CA LYS A 35 -19.77 24.88 0.36
C LYS A 35 -21.05 24.26 -0.17
N LEU A 36 -21.42 24.52 -1.39
CA LEU A 36 -22.66 24.04 -2.00
C LEU A 36 -22.55 22.60 -2.50
N THR A 37 -21.33 22.17 -2.86
CA THR A 37 -21.04 20.83 -3.42
C THR A 37 -20.40 19.87 -2.44
N ALA A 38 -19.97 20.34 -1.28
CA ALA A 38 -19.36 19.49 -0.26
C ALA A 38 -20.36 18.50 0.32
N VAL A 39 -19.91 17.28 0.58
CA VAL A 39 -20.68 16.31 1.36
C VAL A 39 -20.97 16.92 2.74
N PRO A 40 -22.22 16.92 3.23
CA PRO A 40 -22.53 17.44 4.56
C PRO A 40 -21.92 16.55 5.65
N TYR A 41 -21.53 17.15 6.78
CA TYR A 41 -21.09 16.37 7.93
C TYR A 41 -22.28 15.66 8.59
N PRO A 42 -22.08 14.42 9.10
CA PRO A 42 -23.11 13.74 9.89
C PRO A 42 -23.52 14.61 11.08
N PRO A 43 -24.84 14.88 11.28
CA PRO A 43 -25.29 15.83 12.29
C PRO A 43 -25.06 15.34 13.73
N ASP A 44 -25.11 14.01 13.94
CA ASP A 44 -25.13 13.39 15.26
C ASP A 44 -23.79 12.74 15.65
N ILE A 45 -22.77 12.79 14.76
CA ILE A 45 -21.45 12.25 15.02
C ILE A 45 -20.48 13.39 15.34
N PRO A 46 -19.77 13.35 16.49
CA PRO A 46 -18.85 14.41 16.87
C PRO A 46 -17.65 14.51 15.93
N LEU A 47 -17.17 15.73 15.69
CA LEU A 47 -15.92 16.00 15.00
C LEU A 47 -14.79 16.02 16.05
N ILE A 48 -13.71 15.28 15.78
CA ILE A 48 -12.58 15.23 16.72
C ILE A 48 -11.99 16.61 16.98
N ARG A 49 -11.64 16.89 18.25
CA ARG A 49 -11.06 18.17 18.71
C ARG A 49 -11.91 19.42 18.41
N GLU A 50 -13.17 19.25 18.07
CA GLU A 50 -14.08 20.38 17.83
C GLU A 50 -15.14 20.49 18.92
N PRO A 51 -15.68 21.69 19.18
CA PRO A 51 -16.77 21.88 20.10
C PRO A 51 -18.00 21.02 19.74
N LYS A 52 -18.75 20.59 20.74
CA LYS A 52 -19.99 19.84 20.54
C LYS A 52 -20.97 20.63 19.62
N GLY A 53 -21.45 19.97 18.59
CA GLY A 53 -22.32 20.55 17.57
C GLY A 53 -21.60 21.34 16.47
N ALA A 54 -20.25 21.31 16.43
CA ALA A 54 -19.50 21.88 15.32
C ALA A 54 -19.88 21.17 14.01
N ARG A 55 -20.03 21.95 12.95
CA ARG A 55 -20.36 21.46 11.60
C ARG A 55 -19.18 21.52 10.64
N ARG A 56 -17.98 21.81 11.13
CA ARG A 56 -16.75 21.94 10.34
C ARG A 56 -15.54 21.80 11.23
N PHE A 57 -14.46 21.28 10.64
CA PHE A 57 -13.16 21.31 11.27
C PHE A 57 -12.54 22.70 11.24
N SER A 58 -11.93 23.09 12.34
CA SER A 58 -11.05 24.24 12.41
C SER A 58 -9.76 23.99 11.57
N LEU A 59 -9.10 25.06 11.16
CA LEU A 59 -7.79 24.95 10.49
C LEU A 59 -6.76 24.27 11.39
N ARG A 60 -6.86 24.45 12.72
CA ARG A 60 -5.99 23.79 13.70
C ARG A 60 -6.13 22.27 13.63
N THR A 61 -7.34 21.72 13.62
CA THR A 61 -7.56 20.26 13.54
C THR A 61 -7.14 19.70 12.17
N ARG A 62 -7.38 20.44 11.08
CA ARG A 62 -6.91 20.04 9.75
C ARG A 62 -5.38 20.05 9.66
N TRP A 63 -4.72 21.01 10.28
CA TRP A 63 -3.27 21.05 10.36
C TRP A 63 -2.71 19.90 11.18
N ALA A 64 -3.34 19.59 12.33
CA ALA A 64 -2.99 18.43 13.16
C ALA A 64 -3.10 17.11 12.39
N TYR A 65 -4.09 16.95 11.51
CA TYR A 65 -4.18 15.77 10.63
C TYR A 65 -2.96 15.62 9.72
N LEU A 66 -2.37 16.71 9.25
CA LEU A 66 -1.18 16.65 8.38
C LEU A 66 0.13 16.42 9.16
N THR A 67 0.24 16.97 10.37
CA THR A 67 1.50 17.05 11.12
C THR A 67 1.56 16.19 12.37
N ASP A 68 0.41 15.76 12.91
CA ASP A 68 0.28 15.02 14.17
C ASP A 68 -0.86 13.99 14.08
N CYS A 69 -0.97 13.35 12.93
CA CYS A 69 -2.07 12.42 12.65
C CYS A 69 -2.05 11.20 13.58
N GLN A 70 -0.87 10.73 13.96
CA GLN A 70 -0.74 9.62 14.89
C GLN A 70 -1.45 9.92 16.21
N ALA A 71 -1.13 11.03 16.87
CA ALA A 71 -1.77 11.42 18.12
C ALA A 71 -3.29 11.61 17.96
N LEU A 72 -3.71 12.21 16.84
CA LEU A 72 -5.14 12.40 16.54
C LEU A 72 -5.87 11.05 16.39
N PHE A 73 -5.24 10.05 15.78
CA PHE A 73 -5.80 8.70 15.64
C PHE A 73 -5.88 7.96 16.98
N TYR A 74 -4.85 8.07 17.82
CA TYR A 74 -4.86 7.49 19.16
C TYR A 74 -5.94 8.13 20.05
N GLU A 75 -6.09 9.46 20.00
CA GLU A 75 -7.16 10.18 20.70
C GLU A 75 -8.55 9.72 20.24
N ALA A 76 -8.77 9.65 18.92
CA ALA A 76 -10.04 9.16 18.36
C ALA A 76 -10.35 7.73 18.80
N TYR A 77 -9.35 6.86 18.80
CA TYR A 77 -9.50 5.47 19.19
C TYR A 77 -9.85 5.32 20.66
N HIS A 78 -9.11 5.94 21.57
CA HIS A 78 -9.30 5.77 23.01
C HIS A 78 -10.49 6.57 23.56
N GLU A 79 -10.73 7.81 23.07
CA GLU A 79 -11.78 8.65 23.59
C GLU A 79 -13.17 8.37 22.99
N TYR A 80 -13.23 7.79 21.78
CA TYR A 80 -14.49 7.55 21.09
C TYR A 80 -14.70 6.07 20.75
N LEU A 81 -13.86 5.49 19.91
CA LEU A 81 -14.13 4.20 19.29
C LEU A 81 -14.12 3.03 20.27
N LYS A 82 -13.18 2.98 21.22
CA LYS A 82 -13.17 1.98 22.32
C LYS A 82 -14.39 2.14 23.26
N LYS A 83 -15.00 3.32 23.32
CA LYS A 83 -16.21 3.56 24.09
C LYS A 83 -17.50 3.30 23.29
N GLY A 84 -17.38 2.66 22.14
CA GLY A 84 -18.50 2.32 21.26
C GLY A 84 -19.10 3.52 20.52
N LYS A 85 -18.41 4.66 20.40
CA LYS A 85 -18.92 5.88 19.78
C LYS A 85 -18.22 6.15 18.45
N PRO A 86 -18.96 6.44 17.37
CA PRO A 86 -18.36 6.89 16.13
C PRO A 86 -17.79 8.31 16.27
N VAL A 87 -16.84 8.66 15.40
CA VAL A 87 -16.23 9.98 15.35
C VAL A 87 -15.87 10.34 13.91
N VAL A 88 -16.00 11.62 13.54
CA VAL A 88 -15.52 12.13 12.26
C VAL A 88 -14.11 12.66 12.42
N ILE A 89 -13.21 12.27 11.52
CA ILE A 89 -11.84 12.76 11.48
C ILE A 89 -11.62 13.46 10.13
N PRO A 90 -10.78 14.52 10.06
CA PRO A 90 -10.44 15.11 8.78
C PRO A 90 -9.83 14.05 7.87
N GLY A 91 -10.33 13.92 6.65
CA GLY A 91 -9.62 13.21 5.60
C GLY A 91 -8.69 14.16 4.85
N PHE A 92 -7.93 13.62 3.92
CA PHE A 92 -7.08 14.43 3.04
C PHE A 92 -7.98 15.40 2.23
N GLY A 93 -7.69 16.70 2.35
CA GLY A 93 -8.49 17.74 1.68
C GLY A 93 -9.87 17.93 2.30
N VAL A 94 -10.90 17.70 1.48
CA VAL A 94 -12.31 17.96 1.84
C VAL A 94 -13.11 16.68 2.12
N ARG A 95 -12.46 15.52 2.12
CA ARG A 95 -13.14 14.25 2.39
C ARG A 95 -13.68 14.22 3.82
N ILE A 96 -14.86 13.62 3.98
CA ILE A 96 -15.45 13.32 5.28
C ILE A 96 -15.20 11.86 5.57
N GLU A 97 -14.46 11.60 6.63
CA GLU A 97 -14.14 10.25 7.06
C GLU A 97 -14.77 9.97 8.42
N VAL A 98 -15.72 9.04 8.41
CA VAL A 98 -16.45 8.59 9.59
C VAL A 98 -15.80 7.31 10.09
N TYR A 99 -15.25 7.36 11.28
CA TYR A 99 -14.66 6.20 11.93
C TYR A 99 -15.66 5.53 12.83
N LEU A 100 -15.81 4.21 12.66
CA LEU A 100 -16.73 3.40 13.46
C LEU A 100 -15.97 2.52 14.46
N PRO A 101 -16.60 2.17 15.59
CA PRO A 101 -16.09 1.16 16.52
C PRO A 101 -15.86 -0.19 15.81
N GLN A 102 -14.81 -0.93 16.21
CA GLN A 102 -14.51 -2.26 15.65
C GLN A 102 -15.69 -3.24 15.76
N SER A 103 -16.53 -3.10 16.77
CA SER A 103 -17.74 -3.92 16.94
C SER A 103 -18.71 -3.83 15.76
N GLN A 104 -18.76 -2.71 15.04
CA GLN A 104 -19.64 -2.50 13.88
C GLN A 104 -19.02 -3.00 12.56
N MET A 105 -17.77 -3.48 12.59
CA MET A 105 -17.06 -3.87 11.35
C MET A 105 -17.79 -4.97 10.58
N LYS A 106 -18.35 -5.95 11.29
CA LYS A 106 -19.09 -7.06 10.66
C LYS A 106 -20.29 -6.55 9.86
N GLY A 107 -21.05 -5.60 10.42
CA GLY A 107 -22.19 -4.98 9.75
C GLY A 107 -21.78 -4.23 8.48
N VAL A 108 -20.69 -3.45 8.56
CA VAL A 108 -20.15 -2.72 7.40
C VAL A 108 -19.65 -3.67 6.31
N LEU A 109 -18.94 -4.74 6.69
CA LEU A 109 -18.39 -5.72 5.72
C LEU A 109 -19.47 -6.55 5.01
N ASN A 110 -20.64 -6.70 5.63
CA ASN A 110 -21.76 -7.44 5.07
C ASN A 110 -22.65 -6.59 4.15
N GLN A 111 -22.45 -5.27 4.11
CA GLN A 111 -23.19 -4.43 3.17
C GLN A 111 -22.84 -4.78 1.72
N PRO A 112 -23.81 -4.73 0.82
CA PRO A 112 -23.56 -4.88 -0.61
C PRO A 112 -22.82 -3.65 -1.16
N ASP A 113 -22.14 -3.84 -2.30
CA ASP A 113 -21.25 -2.82 -2.85
C ASP A 113 -22.00 -1.60 -3.43
N ASP A 114 -23.31 -1.75 -3.76
CA ASP A 114 -24.20 -0.64 -4.11
C ASP A 114 -24.59 0.24 -2.92
N VAL A 115 -24.37 -0.21 -1.69
CA VAL A 115 -24.58 0.55 -0.44
C VAL A 115 -23.25 1.09 0.11
N LEU A 116 -22.23 0.22 0.26
CA LEU A 116 -20.90 0.56 0.76
C LEU A 116 -19.80 -0.01 -0.14
N ASP A 117 -19.24 0.84 -0.98
CA ASP A 117 -18.30 0.43 -2.02
C ASP A 117 -16.83 0.72 -1.64
N MET A 118 -15.99 -0.33 -1.67
CA MET A 118 -14.55 -0.23 -1.42
C MET A 118 -13.81 0.34 -2.64
N GLU A 119 -14.17 -0.09 -3.83
CA GLU A 119 -13.46 0.27 -5.06
C GLU A 119 -13.67 1.74 -5.40
N GLN A 120 -14.89 2.25 -5.19
CA GLN A 120 -15.20 3.67 -5.30
C GLN A 120 -14.47 4.50 -4.23
N ALA A 121 -14.29 3.96 -3.03
CA ALA A 121 -13.50 4.63 -1.99
C ALA A 121 -12.01 4.72 -2.41
N PHE A 122 -11.42 3.64 -2.93
CA PHE A 122 -10.06 3.65 -3.46
C PHE A 122 -9.91 4.59 -4.66
N ALA A 123 -10.86 4.58 -5.59
CA ALA A 123 -10.81 5.45 -6.76
C ALA A 123 -10.80 6.94 -6.37
N GLU A 124 -11.54 7.32 -5.30
CA GLU A 124 -11.56 8.68 -4.76
C GLU A 124 -10.29 9.00 -3.96
N VAL A 125 -9.83 8.10 -3.10
CA VAL A 125 -8.63 8.31 -2.28
C VAL A 125 -7.39 8.47 -3.16
N ASP A 126 -7.22 7.59 -4.13
CA ASP A 126 -6.03 7.53 -4.99
C ASP A 126 -6.14 8.44 -6.23
N GLN A 127 -7.26 9.16 -6.39
CA GLN A 127 -7.48 10.06 -7.54
C GLN A 127 -7.21 9.39 -8.90
N VAL A 128 -7.61 8.14 -9.01
CA VAL A 128 -7.30 7.21 -10.12
C VAL A 128 -7.67 7.75 -11.49
N ARG A 129 -8.83 8.45 -11.58
CA ARG A 129 -9.32 9.06 -12.82
C ARG A 129 -8.28 9.99 -13.48
N TRP A 130 -7.58 10.77 -12.67
CA TRP A 130 -6.59 11.73 -13.17
C TRP A 130 -5.27 11.05 -13.50
N ALA A 131 -4.84 10.09 -12.68
CA ALA A 131 -3.59 9.37 -12.85
C ALA A 131 -3.63 8.40 -14.05
N LEU A 132 -4.66 7.55 -14.14
CA LEU A 132 -4.78 6.50 -15.16
C LEU A 132 -5.71 6.87 -16.33
N GLY A 133 -6.40 8.01 -16.26
CA GLY A 133 -7.30 8.50 -17.29
C GLY A 133 -8.74 7.98 -17.19
N HIS A 134 -8.99 6.93 -16.39
CA HIS A 134 -10.32 6.40 -16.12
C HIS A 134 -10.31 5.61 -14.80
N GLU A 135 -11.39 5.69 -14.03
CA GLU A 135 -11.52 4.98 -12.75
C GLU A 135 -11.79 3.47 -12.90
N LYS A 136 -12.18 3.00 -14.10
CA LYS A 136 -12.46 1.57 -14.37
C LYS A 136 -11.34 0.61 -13.97
N TYR A 137 -10.08 1.07 -13.93
CA TYR A 137 -8.93 0.26 -13.57
C TYR A 137 -8.87 -0.11 -12.09
N VAL A 138 -9.71 0.57 -11.26
CA VAL A 138 -9.89 0.28 -9.84
C VAL A 138 -11.33 -0.12 -9.53
N VAL A 139 -12.33 0.55 -10.13
CA VAL A 139 -13.76 0.25 -9.91
C VAL A 139 -14.22 -1.07 -10.56
N ASP A 140 -13.56 -1.50 -11.65
CA ASP A 140 -13.72 -2.84 -12.25
C ASP A 140 -12.37 -3.56 -12.26
N ALA A 141 -11.82 -3.81 -11.04
CA ALA A 141 -10.48 -4.35 -10.83
C ALA A 141 -10.40 -5.87 -11.02
N TRP A 142 -10.89 -6.41 -12.15
CA TRP A 142 -10.85 -7.85 -12.41
C TRP A 142 -9.41 -8.45 -12.39
N GLN A 143 -8.39 -7.64 -12.63
CA GLN A 143 -6.98 -8.04 -12.46
C GLN A 143 -6.68 -8.48 -11.01
N GLY A 144 -7.41 -7.98 -10.02
CA GLY A 144 -7.33 -8.44 -8.63
C GLY A 144 -7.85 -9.87 -8.44
N LEU A 145 -8.83 -10.30 -9.27
CA LEU A 145 -9.31 -11.68 -9.27
C LEU A 145 -8.23 -12.64 -9.80
N VAL A 146 -7.46 -12.21 -10.80
CA VAL A 146 -6.32 -12.99 -11.30
C VAL A 146 -5.28 -13.21 -10.19
N VAL A 147 -4.98 -12.19 -9.38
CA VAL A 147 -4.10 -12.33 -8.21
C VAL A 147 -4.71 -13.32 -7.21
N LYS A 148 -6.00 -13.16 -6.90
CA LYS A 148 -6.68 -13.97 -5.88
C LYS A 148 -6.74 -15.45 -6.25
N TYR A 149 -7.00 -15.78 -7.50
CA TYR A 149 -7.30 -17.15 -7.90
C TYR A 149 -6.15 -17.83 -8.67
N ASP A 150 -5.55 -17.14 -9.63
CA ASP A 150 -4.54 -17.75 -10.52
C ASP A 150 -3.14 -17.62 -9.95
N LEU A 151 -2.73 -16.41 -9.58
CA LEU A 151 -1.38 -16.14 -9.09
C LEU A 151 -1.10 -16.87 -7.76
N ASN A 152 -2.06 -16.87 -6.84
CA ASN A 152 -1.92 -17.59 -5.57
C ASN A 152 -1.82 -19.12 -5.75
N ARG A 153 -2.34 -19.69 -6.83
CA ARG A 153 -2.15 -21.12 -7.16
C ARG A 153 -0.75 -21.40 -7.71
N ALA A 154 -0.15 -20.43 -8.38
CA ALA A 154 1.18 -20.56 -8.98
C ALA A 154 2.33 -20.19 -8.03
N ILE A 155 2.07 -19.96 -6.72
CA ILE A 155 3.05 -19.46 -5.75
C ILE A 155 4.35 -20.27 -5.76
N GLU A 156 4.30 -21.60 -5.87
CA GLU A 156 5.52 -22.44 -5.86
C GLU A 156 6.39 -22.19 -7.09
N ILE A 157 5.79 -22.06 -8.27
CA ILE A 157 6.51 -21.73 -9.50
C ILE A 157 7.07 -20.30 -9.40
N ILE A 158 6.29 -19.38 -8.86
CA ILE A 158 6.69 -17.99 -8.64
C ILE A 158 7.88 -17.92 -7.68
N ALA A 159 7.85 -18.66 -6.57
CA ALA A 159 8.91 -18.71 -5.59
C ALA A 159 10.24 -19.20 -6.22
N ASN A 160 10.19 -20.28 -7.01
CA ASN A 160 11.37 -20.79 -7.70
C ASN A 160 11.90 -19.78 -8.73
N ASN A 161 11.04 -19.12 -9.49
CA ASN A 161 11.44 -18.07 -10.41
C ASN A 161 12.05 -16.85 -9.71
N MET A 162 11.49 -16.46 -8.55
CA MET A 162 11.97 -15.33 -7.78
C MET A 162 13.34 -15.57 -7.14
N LYS A 163 13.69 -16.83 -6.82
CA LYS A 163 15.03 -17.20 -6.33
C LYS A 163 16.13 -16.69 -7.25
N ASP A 164 15.97 -16.88 -8.57
CA ASP A 164 16.98 -16.47 -9.56
C ASP A 164 17.12 -14.93 -9.57
N GLU A 165 16.01 -14.21 -9.46
CA GLU A 165 16.03 -12.76 -9.43
C GLU A 165 16.64 -12.22 -8.14
N LEU A 166 16.38 -12.85 -6.99
CA LEU A 166 16.99 -12.46 -5.73
C LEU A 166 18.52 -12.62 -5.79
N HIS A 167 19.02 -13.71 -6.38
CA HIS A 167 20.45 -13.89 -6.54
C HIS A 167 21.08 -12.74 -7.33
N GLU A 168 20.51 -12.41 -8.48
CA GLU A 168 21.04 -11.37 -9.37
C GLU A 168 20.97 -9.96 -8.73
N VAL A 169 19.81 -9.59 -8.19
CA VAL A 169 19.60 -8.24 -7.65
C VAL A 169 20.37 -8.00 -6.35
N PHE A 170 20.52 -9.00 -5.50
CA PHE A 170 21.32 -8.86 -4.29
C PHE A 170 22.81 -8.76 -4.60
N ASP A 171 23.34 -9.57 -5.51
CA ASP A 171 24.75 -9.49 -5.91
C ASP A 171 25.08 -8.14 -6.56
N GLU A 172 24.14 -7.57 -7.35
CA GLU A 172 24.30 -6.22 -7.90
C GLU A 172 24.33 -5.13 -6.81
N HIS A 173 23.40 -5.18 -5.87
CA HIS A 173 23.18 -4.08 -4.93
C HIS A 173 23.92 -4.24 -3.60
N PHE A 174 23.99 -5.43 -3.05
CA PHE A 174 24.73 -5.72 -1.82
C PHE A 174 26.22 -5.99 -2.11
N GLY A 175 26.51 -6.60 -3.27
CA GLY A 175 27.86 -6.98 -3.68
C GLY A 175 28.21 -8.41 -3.28
N THR A 176 29.40 -8.83 -3.72
CA THR A 176 29.91 -10.20 -3.54
C THR A 176 31.19 -10.27 -2.68
N ASP A 177 31.61 -9.15 -2.12
CA ASP A 177 32.82 -9.06 -1.30
C ASP A 177 32.61 -9.76 0.05
N THR A 178 33.43 -10.77 0.35
CA THR A 178 33.39 -11.55 1.59
C THR A 178 34.29 -11.00 2.68
N GLU A 179 35.21 -10.07 2.34
CA GLU A 179 36.19 -9.53 3.30
C GLU A 179 35.76 -8.18 3.85
N ASN A 180 35.31 -7.27 2.97
CA ASN A 180 35.05 -5.88 3.32
C ASN A 180 33.56 -5.58 3.48
N TRP A 181 33.24 -4.73 4.46
CA TRP A 181 31.91 -4.19 4.66
C TRP A 181 31.62 -3.10 3.63
N LYS A 182 30.49 -3.25 2.92
CA LYS A 182 29.95 -2.23 2.01
C LYS A 182 28.83 -1.45 2.70
N ARG A 183 28.92 -0.13 2.62
CA ARG A 183 27.85 0.78 3.10
C ARG A 183 26.82 1.01 1.98
N ILE A 184 25.54 0.82 2.28
CA ILE A 184 24.45 1.00 1.31
C ILE A 184 23.27 1.77 1.92
N ASP A 185 22.55 2.50 1.08
CA ASP A 185 21.26 3.10 1.42
C ASP A 185 20.18 2.01 1.35
N LEU A 186 19.62 1.62 2.50
CA LEU A 186 18.65 0.53 2.59
C LEU A 186 17.41 0.80 1.73
N THR A 187 16.86 2.02 1.82
CA THR A 187 15.61 2.33 1.12
C THR A 187 15.77 2.26 -0.40
N LYS A 188 16.84 2.85 -0.94
CA LYS A 188 17.13 2.79 -2.39
C LYS A 188 17.37 1.38 -2.87
N THR A 189 18.12 0.60 -2.09
CA THR A 189 18.45 -0.77 -2.43
C THR A 189 17.22 -1.68 -2.42
N VAL A 190 16.41 -1.61 -1.36
CA VAL A 190 15.17 -2.39 -1.23
C VAL A 190 14.17 -2.05 -2.33
N LYS A 191 14.08 -0.77 -2.74
CA LYS A 191 13.23 -0.38 -3.89
C LYS A 191 13.56 -1.19 -5.14
N MET A 192 14.84 -1.36 -5.46
CA MET A 192 15.26 -2.13 -6.64
C MET A 192 15.05 -3.63 -6.46
N ILE A 193 15.37 -4.18 -5.29
CA ILE A 193 15.15 -5.60 -4.98
C ILE A 193 13.67 -5.97 -5.15
N VAL A 194 12.79 -5.21 -4.51
CA VAL A 194 11.34 -5.46 -4.61
C VAL A 194 10.82 -5.21 -6.02
N ALA A 195 11.27 -4.15 -6.71
CA ALA A 195 10.83 -3.88 -8.08
C ALA A 195 11.19 -5.04 -9.03
N GLN A 196 12.40 -5.59 -8.94
CA GLN A 196 12.83 -6.72 -9.77
C GLN A 196 12.10 -8.00 -9.37
N ALA A 197 12.03 -8.34 -8.09
CA ALA A 197 11.33 -9.52 -7.59
C ALA A 197 9.83 -9.50 -7.97
N ALA A 198 9.13 -8.39 -7.71
CA ALA A 198 7.73 -8.22 -8.09
C ALA A 198 7.51 -8.26 -9.60
N SER A 199 8.41 -7.65 -10.39
CA SER A 199 8.32 -7.69 -11.84
C SER A 199 8.51 -9.10 -12.42
N ARG A 200 9.22 -9.99 -11.71
CA ARG A 200 9.39 -11.39 -12.14
C ARG A 200 8.08 -12.14 -12.22
N PHE A 201 7.19 -11.94 -11.27
CA PHE A 201 5.87 -12.56 -11.28
C PHE A 201 4.77 -11.72 -11.95
N THR A 202 5.00 -10.42 -12.18
CA THR A 202 4.03 -9.60 -12.91
C THR A 202 4.22 -9.66 -14.42
N VAL A 203 5.38 -9.31 -14.92
CA VAL A 203 5.67 -9.22 -16.37
C VAL A 203 6.63 -10.32 -16.89
N GLY A 204 7.37 -10.96 -15.99
CA GLY A 204 8.31 -12.04 -16.32
C GLY A 204 9.57 -11.58 -17.06
N LEU A 205 10.38 -12.57 -17.49
CA LEU A 205 11.55 -12.33 -18.31
C LEU A 205 11.16 -11.94 -19.76
N PRO A 206 11.98 -11.11 -20.41
CA PRO A 206 13.19 -10.46 -19.92
C PRO A 206 12.91 -9.11 -19.22
N LEU A 207 11.66 -8.66 -19.21
CA LEU A 207 11.29 -7.29 -18.83
C LEU A 207 11.55 -7.00 -17.33
N CYS A 208 11.43 -8.00 -16.44
CA CYS A 208 11.72 -7.85 -15.02
C CYS A 208 13.19 -7.47 -14.71
N ARG A 209 14.12 -7.64 -15.65
CA ARG A 209 15.54 -7.25 -15.53
C ARG A 209 15.88 -5.96 -16.27
N ASN A 210 14.89 -5.34 -16.93
CA ASN A 210 15.13 -4.10 -17.66
C ASN A 210 15.14 -2.91 -16.69
N LYS A 211 16.33 -2.32 -16.47
CA LYS A 211 16.55 -1.24 -15.51
C LYS A 211 15.70 0.01 -15.81
N GLU A 212 15.48 0.33 -17.09
CA GLU A 212 14.64 1.45 -17.47
C GLU A 212 13.18 1.19 -17.09
N TYR A 213 12.67 0.00 -17.36
CA TYR A 213 11.33 -0.41 -16.96
C TYR A 213 11.14 -0.38 -15.43
N LEU A 214 12.08 -0.95 -14.69
CA LEU A 214 12.03 -0.97 -13.21
C LEU A 214 12.04 0.44 -12.63
N GLN A 215 12.92 1.31 -13.14
CA GLN A 215 12.95 2.71 -12.70
C GLN A 215 11.66 3.45 -13.05
N LEU A 216 11.09 3.22 -14.24
CA LEU A 216 9.80 3.79 -14.62
C LEU A 216 8.66 3.32 -13.71
N ALA A 217 8.66 2.04 -13.29
CA ALA A 217 7.67 1.51 -12.36
C ALA A 217 7.77 2.18 -10.98
N LEU A 218 8.99 2.38 -10.46
CA LEU A 218 9.23 3.10 -9.21
C LEU A 218 8.81 4.57 -9.30
N ASP A 219 9.24 5.27 -10.34
CA ASP A 219 8.88 6.68 -10.56
C ASP A 219 7.36 6.87 -10.69
N MET A 220 6.69 5.95 -11.39
CA MET A 220 5.24 5.99 -11.56
C MET A 220 4.52 5.84 -10.22
N ASN A 221 4.98 4.93 -9.36
CA ASN A 221 4.39 4.71 -8.04
C ASN A 221 4.50 5.96 -7.15
N GLU A 222 5.66 6.61 -7.14
CA GLU A 222 5.88 7.85 -6.38
C GLU A 222 4.99 9.00 -6.91
N LEU A 223 4.92 9.16 -8.22
CA LEU A 223 4.08 10.17 -8.85
C LEU A 223 2.59 9.91 -8.65
N PHE A 224 2.17 8.64 -8.58
CA PHE A 224 0.79 8.25 -8.32
C PHE A 224 0.35 8.72 -6.94
N ILE A 225 1.15 8.44 -5.90
CA ILE A 225 0.90 8.90 -4.53
C ILE A 225 0.92 10.44 -4.44
N MET A 226 1.90 11.07 -5.10
CA MET A 226 1.98 12.54 -5.12
C MET A 226 0.73 13.17 -5.78
N ASN A 227 0.27 12.61 -6.91
CA ASN A 227 -0.97 13.07 -7.55
C ASN A 227 -2.19 12.88 -6.65
N ALA A 228 -2.32 11.72 -5.99
CA ALA A 228 -3.40 11.44 -5.05
C ALA A 228 -3.42 12.48 -3.90
N GLY A 229 -2.26 12.79 -3.33
CA GLY A 229 -2.10 13.80 -2.28
C GLY A 229 -2.42 15.22 -2.77
N LEU A 230 -1.77 15.67 -3.83
CA LEU A 230 -1.92 17.04 -4.33
C LEU A 230 -3.34 17.32 -4.89
N THR A 231 -3.89 16.38 -5.66
CA THR A 231 -5.23 16.55 -6.23
C THR A 231 -6.32 16.31 -5.18
N GLY A 232 -6.22 15.24 -4.40
CA GLY A 232 -7.19 14.92 -3.35
C GLY A 232 -7.19 15.91 -2.19
N GLY A 233 -6.08 16.62 -1.96
CA GLY A 233 -5.94 17.67 -0.94
C GLY A 233 -6.70 18.96 -1.22
N LEU A 234 -7.18 19.15 -2.45
CA LEU A 234 -7.84 20.40 -2.87
C LEU A 234 -9.37 20.29 -2.89
N PRO A 235 -10.08 21.44 -2.83
CA PRO A 235 -11.53 21.48 -3.03
C PRO A 235 -11.95 20.75 -4.33
N ARG A 236 -13.09 20.05 -4.30
CA ARG A 236 -13.56 19.23 -5.44
C ARG A 236 -13.64 19.99 -6.75
N ILE A 237 -14.00 21.29 -6.72
CA ILE A 237 -14.09 22.13 -7.91
C ILE A 237 -12.71 22.37 -8.57
N LEU A 238 -11.62 22.33 -7.82
CA LEU A 238 -10.26 22.52 -8.33
C LEU A 238 -9.62 21.19 -8.81
N GLN A 239 -10.14 20.06 -8.37
CA GLN A 239 -9.61 18.74 -8.73
C GLN A 239 -9.55 18.49 -10.24
N PRO A 240 -10.53 18.91 -11.08
CA PRO A 240 -10.42 18.75 -12.54
C PRO A 240 -9.23 19.50 -13.14
N ILE A 241 -8.89 20.68 -12.60
CA ILE A 241 -7.77 21.49 -13.09
C ILE A 241 -6.45 20.86 -12.62
N THR A 242 -6.30 20.69 -11.32
CA THR A 242 -5.06 20.16 -10.72
C THR A 242 -4.81 18.71 -11.10
N GLY A 243 -5.85 17.88 -11.07
CA GLY A 243 -5.79 16.48 -11.50
C GLY A 243 -5.40 16.33 -12.97
N THR A 244 -5.88 17.23 -13.84
CA THR A 244 -5.44 17.24 -15.24
C THR A 244 -3.97 17.64 -15.35
N LEU A 245 -3.53 18.69 -14.66
CA LEU A 245 -2.14 19.15 -14.71
C LEU A 245 -1.16 18.10 -14.16
N PHE A 246 -1.36 17.65 -12.93
CA PHE A 246 -0.49 16.65 -12.31
C PHE A 246 -0.67 15.26 -12.95
N GLY A 247 -1.89 14.91 -13.32
CA GLY A 247 -2.18 13.67 -14.03
C GLY A 247 -1.45 13.55 -15.38
N GLN A 248 -1.13 14.65 -16.07
CA GLN A 248 -0.31 14.59 -17.29
C GLN A 248 1.10 14.08 -17.02
N ILE A 249 1.70 14.42 -15.88
CA ILE A 249 3.02 13.91 -15.49
C ILE A 249 2.95 12.40 -15.30
N VAL A 250 1.95 11.90 -14.57
CA VAL A 250 1.71 10.46 -14.37
C VAL A 250 1.46 9.76 -15.70
N LYS A 251 0.55 10.31 -16.54
CA LYS A 251 0.24 9.76 -17.86
C LYS A 251 1.47 9.66 -18.78
N THR A 252 2.39 10.61 -18.67
CA THR A 252 3.65 10.55 -19.43
C THR A 252 4.48 9.34 -19.05
N LYS A 253 4.59 9.02 -17.76
CA LYS A 253 5.29 7.82 -17.29
C LYS A 253 4.54 6.54 -17.66
N VAL A 254 3.21 6.52 -17.49
CA VAL A 254 2.35 5.42 -17.94
C VAL A 254 2.53 5.15 -19.43
N ASN A 255 2.57 6.21 -20.26
CA ASN A 255 2.79 6.06 -21.71
C ASN A 255 4.18 5.52 -22.06
N LYS A 256 5.22 5.85 -21.27
CA LYS A 256 6.54 5.23 -21.41
C LYS A 256 6.51 3.76 -21.05
N MET A 257 5.87 3.38 -19.93
CA MET A 257 5.71 1.98 -19.54
C MET A 257 4.96 1.15 -20.58
N LYS A 258 3.90 1.71 -21.19
CA LYS A 258 3.14 1.02 -22.25
C LYS A 258 4.00 0.63 -23.45
N LYS A 259 5.07 1.37 -23.77
CA LYS A 259 5.99 0.99 -24.84
C LYS A 259 6.69 -0.34 -24.61
N TRP A 260 6.81 -0.75 -23.34
CA TRP A 260 7.36 -2.07 -22.96
C TRP A 260 6.25 -3.12 -22.80
N ILE A 261 5.12 -2.74 -22.25
CA ILE A 261 4.04 -3.66 -21.88
C ILE A 261 3.22 -4.09 -23.12
N ILE A 262 2.89 -3.17 -24.03
CA ILE A 262 2.05 -3.48 -25.20
C ILE A 262 2.71 -4.54 -26.12
N PRO A 263 3.99 -4.42 -26.50
CA PRO A 263 4.65 -5.48 -27.27
C PRO A 263 4.68 -6.83 -26.56
N LEU A 264 4.84 -6.84 -25.22
CA LEU A 264 4.77 -8.06 -24.43
C LEU A 264 3.37 -8.70 -24.52
N LEU A 265 2.32 -7.92 -24.33
CA LEU A 265 0.93 -8.39 -24.44
C LEU A 265 0.62 -8.96 -25.82
N GLN A 266 1.02 -8.25 -26.89
CA GLN A 266 0.85 -8.69 -28.28
C GLN A 266 1.58 -10.01 -28.52
N HIS A 267 2.85 -10.08 -28.17
CA HIS A 267 3.65 -11.31 -28.31
C HIS A 267 3.03 -12.51 -27.57
N ARG A 268 2.50 -12.30 -26.35
CA ARG A 268 1.84 -13.35 -25.57
C ARG A 268 0.54 -13.82 -26.23
N LEU A 269 -0.25 -12.89 -26.75
CA LEU A 269 -1.50 -13.21 -27.45
C LEU A 269 -1.23 -13.93 -28.77
N ASP A 270 -0.23 -13.49 -29.53
CA ASP A 270 0.20 -14.14 -30.78
C ASP A 270 0.68 -15.58 -30.55
N ARG A 271 1.42 -15.81 -29.45
CA ARG A 271 1.83 -17.18 -29.08
C ARG A 271 0.64 -18.09 -28.77
N ILE A 272 -0.37 -17.60 -28.07
CA ILE A 272 -1.58 -18.39 -27.79
C ILE A 272 -2.29 -18.79 -29.09
N ASN A 273 -2.34 -17.86 -30.06
CA ASN A 273 -3.05 -18.08 -31.31
C ASN A 273 -2.29 -18.98 -32.29
N ASN A 274 -0.97 -18.81 -32.36
CA ASN A 274 -0.14 -19.47 -33.37
C ASN A 274 0.60 -20.72 -32.86
N HIS A 275 0.79 -20.83 -31.53
CA HIS A 275 1.54 -21.91 -30.88
C HIS A 275 0.81 -22.38 -29.60
N PRO A 276 -0.44 -22.88 -29.70
CA PRO A 276 -1.28 -23.20 -28.56
C PRO A 276 -0.70 -24.33 -27.69
N ASP A 277 0.10 -25.22 -28.26
CA ASP A 277 0.70 -26.38 -27.57
C ASP A 277 1.99 -26.05 -26.80
N GLU A 278 2.54 -24.82 -26.98
CA GLU A 278 3.73 -24.42 -26.26
C GLU A 278 3.42 -24.06 -24.80
N PRO A 279 4.32 -24.40 -23.84
CA PRO A 279 4.15 -24.03 -22.46
C PRO A 279 4.02 -22.51 -22.29
N GLN A 280 2.97 -22.09 -21.61
CA GLN A 280 2.73 -20.68 -21.32
C GLN A 280 3.51 -20.24 -20.06
N PRO A 281 4.05 -19.00 -20.07
CA PRO A 281 4.65 -18.41 -18.88
C PRO A 281 3.68 -18.35 -17.72
N GLN A 282 4.19 -18.54 -16.50
CA GLN A 282 3.40 -18.50 -15.27
C GLN A 282 3.59 -17.14 -14.57
N ASP A 283 3.28 -16.06 -15.29
CA ASP A 283 3.27 -14.70 -14.77
C ASP A 283 1.89 -14.06 -14.87
N GLN A 284 1.72 -12.94 -14.18
CA GLN A 284 0.42 -12.27 -14.09
C GLN A 284 -0.07 -11.76 -15.45
N VAL A 285 0.83 -11.27 -16.32
CA VAL A 285 0.46 -10.81 -17.67
C VAL A 285 -0.18 -11.95 -18.46
N GLN A 286 0.42 -13.15 -18.44
CA GLN A 286 -0.17 -14.31 -19.12
C GLN A 286 -1.50 -14.71 -18.53
N MET A 287 -1.60 -14.74 -17.21
CA MET A 287 -2.86 -15.05 -16.51
C MET A 287 -3.96 -14.03 -16.81
N MET A 288 -3.60 -12.74 -16.92
CA MET A 288 -4.54 -11.67 -17.30
C MET A 288 -5.06 -11.86 -18.73
N ILE A 289 -4.22 -12.20 -19.69
CA ILE A 289 -4.62 -12.51 -21.06
C ILE A 289 -5.58 -13.70 -21.07
N ASN A 290 -5.22 -14.79 -20.37
CA ASN A 290 -6.06 -15.99 -20.28
C ASN A 290 -7.43 -15.70 -19.61
N TYR A 291 -7.45 -14.83 -18.60
CA TYR A 291 -8.69 -14.38 -17.97
C TYR A 291 -9.53 -13.54 -18.94
N ALA A 292 -8.90 -12.60 -19.65
CA ALA A 292 -9.59 -11.74 -20.60
C ALA A 292 -10.20 -12.56 -21.76
N LEU A 293 -9.49 -13.54 -22.30
CA LEU A 293 -10.01 -14.45 -23.32
C LEU A 293 -11.26 -15.21 -22.85
N ARG A 294 -11.30 -15.59 -21.57
CA ARG A 294 -12.45 -16.36 -21.01
C ARG A 294 -13.63 -15.48 -20.58
N HIS A 295 -13.34 -14.30 -20.01
CA HIS A 295 -14.35 -13.52 -19.26
C HIS A 295 -14.49 -12.06 -19.69
N ARG A 296 -13.56 -11.53 -20.51
CA ARG A 296 -13.50 -10.12 -20.92
C ARG A 296 -13.13 -9.97 -22.40
N GLN A 297 -13.80 -10.72 -23.27
CA GLN A 297 -13.48 -10.77 -24.69
C GLN A 297 -13.45 -9.38 -25.37
N HIS A 298 -14.28 -8.44 -24.91
CA HIS A 298 -14.30 -7.07 -25.40
C HIS A 298 -13.04 -6.27 -25.06
N GLU A 299 -12.25 -6.67 -24.05
CA GLU A 299 -10.98 -6.03 -23.66
C GLU A 299 -9.75 -6.74 -24.25
N VAL A 300 -9.85 -7.95 -24.80
CA VAL A 300 -8.69 -8.73 -25.27
C VAL A 300 -7.87 -7.96 -26.30
N ASN A 301 -8.52 -7.25 -27.22
CA ASN A 301 -7.86 -6.49 -28.29
C ASN A 301 -7.56 -5.03 -27.88
N ASP A 302 -8.00 -4.58 -26.71
CA ASP A 302 -7.69 -3.26 -26.15
C ASP A 302 -6.37 -3.32 -25.37
N MET A 303 -5.25 -3.36 -26.12
CA MET A 303 -3.91 -3.41 -25.56
C MET A 303 -3.62 -2.21 -24.63
N GLU A 304 -4.23 -1.07 -24.89
CA GLU A 304 -4.13 0.13 -24.06
C GLU A 304 -4.76 -0.09 -22.68
N SER A 305 -5.95 -0.67 -22.63
CA SER A 305 -6.63 -1.01 -21.39
C SER A 305 -5.87 -2.06 -20.60
N LEU A 306 -5.48 -3.16 -21.25
CA LEU A 306 -4.71 -4.23 -20.62
C LEU A 306 -3.38 -3.71 -20.04
N ALA A 307 -2.65 -2.89 -20.80
CA ALA A 307 -1.38 -2.31 -20.32
C ALA A 307 -1.59 -1.42 -19.09
N ARG A 308 -2.65 -0.61 -19.02
CA ARG A 308 -2.97 0.20 -17.85
C ARG A 308 -3.33 -0.64 -16.63
N ARG A 309 -4.00 -1.79 -16.82
CA ARG A 309 -4.27 -2.75 -15.74
C ARG A 309 -2.98 -3.36 -15.20
N VAL A 310 -2.01 -3.69 -16.07
CA VAL A 310 -0.66 -4.13 -15.64
C VAL A 310 0.05 -3.03 -14.84
N VAL A 311 -0.01 -1.77 -15.30
CA VAL A 311 0.57 -0.63 -14.56
C VAL A 311 -0.07 -0.47 -13.17
N THR A 312 -1.40 -0.64 -13.07
CA THR A 312 -2.11 -0.57 -11.79
C THR A 312 -1.63 -1.67 -10.82
N GLN A 313 -1.35 -2.87 -11.34
CA GLN A 313 -0.83 -3.97 -10.53
C GLN A 313 0.60 -3.73 -10.03
N ASN A 314 1.45 -3.10 -10.82
CA ASN A 314 2.79 -2.70 -10.38
C ASN A 314 2.73 -1.77 -9.16
N PHE A 315 1.75 -0.85 -9.11
CA PHE A 315 1.54 -0.03 -7.92
C PHE A 315 1.20 -0.88 -6.70
N GLY A 316 0.25 -1.80 -6.82
CA GLY A 316 -0.18 -2.67 -5.73
C GLY A 316 0.92 -3.62 -5.22
N SER A 317 1.78 -4.15 -6.13
CA SER A 317 2.80 -5.14 -5.77
C SER A 317 4.14 -4.53 -5.32
N ILE A 318 4.54 -3.38 -5.84
CA ILE A 318 5.86 -2.81 -5.57
C ILE A 318 5.81 -1.80 -4.40
N HIS A 319 4.86 -0.83 -4.44
CA HIS A 319 4.91 0.31 -3.53
C HIS A 319 4.78 -0.09 -2.06
N ASN A 320 3.74 -0.84 -1.71
CA ASN A 320 3.50 -1.25 -0.33
C ASN A 320 4.55 -2.27 0.15
N THR A 321 4.96 -3.20 -0.71
CA THR A 321 5.95 -4.23 -0.38
C THR A 321 7.31 -3.63 -0.03
N GLN A 322 7.79 -2.65 -0.80
CA GLN A 322 9.09 -2.00 -0.50
C GLN A 322 9.09 -1.32 0.88
N ILE A 323 8.00 -0.65 1.26
CA ILE A 323 7.84 -0.03 2.59
C ILE A 323 7.94 -1.10 3.69
N GLN A 324 7.24 -2.23 3.51
CA GLN A 324 7.23 -3.29 4.51
C GLN A 324 8.56 -4.04 4.59
N VAL A 325 9.25 -4.26 3.49
CA VAL A 325 10.58 -4.89 3.47
C VAL A 325 11.63 -4.00 4.15
N VAL A 326 11.60 -2.67 3.93
CA VAL A 326 12.47 -1.74 4.67
C VAL A 326 12.21 -1.82 6.17
N ASN A 327 10.93 -1.75 6.59
CA ASN A 327 10.55 -1.89 8.00
C ASN A 327 10.98 -3.24 8.59
N LEU A 328 10.79 -4.33 7.85
CA LEU A 328 11.16 -5.68 8.26
C LEU A 328 12.67 -5.78 8.54
N ILE A 329 13.51 -5.33 7.61
CA ILE A 329 14.97 -5.37 7.78
C ILE A 329 15.38 -4.49 8.96
N LEU A 330 14.85 -3.27 9.08
CA LEU A 330 15.16 -2.37 10.21
C LEU A 330 14.72 -2.94 11.55
N ASN A 331 13.57 -3.60 11.62
CA ASN A 331 13.07 -4.23 12.84
C ASN A 331 13.93 -5.44 13.25
N VAL A 332 14.34 -6.26 12.28
CA VAL A 332 15.28 -7.37 12.52
C VAL A 332 16.60 -6.87 13.08
N LEU A 333 17.20 -5.86 12.44
CA LEU A 333 18.48 -5.29 12.88
C LEU A 333 18.38 -4.61 14.25
N GLY A 334 17.28 -3.87 14.48
CA GLY A 334 17.08 -3.14 15.74
C GLY A 334 16.71 -4.03 16.93
N SER A 335 16.21 -5.24 16.69
CA SER A 335 15.84 -6.21 17.73
C SER A 335 16.93 -7.24 18.03
N ASP A 336 18.01 -7.27 17.23
CA ASP A 336 19.01 -8.34 17.32
C ASP A 336 19.75 -8.38 18.66
N ALA A 337 20.11 -7.22 19.20
CA ALA A 337 20.80 -7.11 20.49
C ALA A 337 19.99 -7.66 21.68
N GLU A 338 18.64 -7.53 21.65
CA GLU A 338 17.77 -7.99 22.74
C GLU A 338 17.32 -9.44 22.55
N PHE A 339 17.01 -9.85 21.32
CA PHE A 339 16.34 -11.12 21.03
C PHE A 339 17.21 -12.12 20.27
N ASN A 340 18.44 -11.77 19.92
CA ASN A 340 19.30 -12.59 19.03
C ASN A 340 18.56 -12.97 17.74
N THR A 341 17.87 -12.01 17.16
CA THR A 341 16.91 -12.22 16.09
C THR A 341 17.54 -12.81 14.85
N ILE A 342 18.71 -12.30 14.44
CA ILE A 342 19.40 -12.74 13.21
C ILE A 342 19.85 -14.20 13.34
N ALA A 343 20.49 -14.58 14.43
CA ALA A 343 20.95 -15.96 14.63
C ALA A 343 19.76 -16.92 14.72
N THR A 344 18.70 -16.54 15.45
CA THR A 344 17.48 -17.35 15.60
C THR A 344 16.79 -17.58 14.26
N LEU A 345 16.74 -16.58 13.38
CA LEU A 345 16.17 -16.71 12.04
C LEU A 345 17.07 -17.57 11.12
N ARG A 346 18.38 -17.39 11.19
CA ARG A 346 19.33 -18.20 10.42
C ARG A 346 19.20 -19.68 10.76
N ASP A 347 19.12 -20.04 12.05
CA ASP A 347 18.92 -21.42 12.50
C ASP A 347 17.64 -22.02 11.93
N GLU A 348 16.53 -21.27 11.96
CA GLU A 348 15.27 -21.73 11.36
C GLU A 348 15.39 -21.96 9.86
N MET A 349 15.97 -20.99 9.16
CA MET A 349 16.13 -21.02 7.70
C MET A 349 17.05 -22.15 7.26
N ASP A 350 18.18 -22.36 7.93
CA ASP A 350 19.13 -23.43 7.60
C ASP A 350 18.54 -24.80 7.91
N ARG A 351 17.78 -24.97 8.98
CA ARG A 351 17.07 -26.20 9.31
C ARG A 351 15.98 -26.58 8.27
N ILE A 352 15.27 -25.57 7.73
CA ILE A 352 14.14 -25.79 6.80
C ILE A 352 14.63 -25.86 5.35
N LEU A 353 15.51 -24.96 4.95
CA LEU A 353 15.96 -24.81 3.58
C LEU A 353 17.24 -25.61 3.29
N GLY A 354 17.89 -26.21 4.30
CA GLY A 354 19.21 -26.82 4.16
C GLY A 354 20.34 -25.76 4.14
N THR A 355 21.59 -26.23 4.21
CA THR A 355 22.77 -25.37 4.29
C THR A 355 23.38 -25.05 2.92
N ASP A 356 23.03 -25.79 1.90
CA ASP A 356 23.54 -25.63 0.53
C ASP A 356 22.64 -24.76 -0.37
N ASP A 357 23.14 -24.40 -1.55
CA ASP A 357 22.42 -23.58 -2.52
C ASP A 357 21.42 -24.39 -3.38
N SER A 358 21.39 -25.73 -3.24
CA SER A 358 20.48 -26.61 -3.99
C SER A 358 19.03 -26.56 -3.47
N VAL A 359 18.78 -25.71 -2.51
CA VAL A 359 17.53 -25.65 -1.76
C VAL A 359 16.33 -25.33 -2.64
N ASN A 360 15.36 -26.22 -2.59
CA ASN A 360 14.05 -25.97 -3.18
C ASN A 360 13.22 -25.06 -2.28
N TRP A 361 12.94 -23.87 -2.75
CA TRP A 361 12.00 -22.93 -2.14
C TRP A 361 10.57 -23.43 -2.33
N THR A 362 10.22 -24.51 -1.63
CA THR A 362 8.89 -25.09 -1.72
C THR A 362 7.89 -24.25 -0.92
N LYS A 363 6.65 -24.32 -1.33
CA LYS A 363 5.55 -23.68 -0.60
C LYS A 363 5.51 -24.14 0.86
N SER A 364 5.63 -25.45 1.10
CA SER A 364 5.63 -26.04 2.44
C SER A 364 6.84 -25.59 3.27
N GLY A 365 8.02 -25.47 2.69
CA GLY A 365 9.22 -24.99 3.36
C GLY A 365 9.06 -23.53 3.84
N ILE A 366 8.61 -22.62 2.96
CA ILE A 366 8.39 -21.22 3.33
C ILE A 366 7.28 -21.10 4.39
N GLN A 367 6.22 -21.91 4.30
CA GLN A 367 5.15 -21.91 5.30
C GLN A 367 5.61 -22.48 6.66
N ALA A 368 6.62 -23.33 6.69
CA ALA A 368 7.19 -23.89 7.92
C ALA A 368 8.08 -22.90 8.69
N MET A 369 8.48 -21.76 8.07
CA MET A 369 9.27 -20.72 8.72
C MET A 369 8.43 -19.94 9.73
N THR A 370 8.17 -20.52 10.89
CA THR A 370 7.26 -19.98 11.92
C THR A 370 7.82 -18.70 12.56
N ARG A 371 9.14 -18.63 12.77
CA ARG A 371 9.80 -17.44 13.36
C ARG A 371 9.91 -16.32 12.36
N ALA A 372 10.26 -16.59 11.12
CA ALA A 372 10.24 -15.59 10.04
C ALA A 372 8.82 -15.05 9.81
N ASP A 373 7.78 -15.90 9.89
CA ASP A 373 6.37 -15.50 9.86
C ASP A 373 6.02 -14.54 11.00
N SER A 374 6.45 -14.85 12.22
CA SER A 374 6.24 -14.01 13.41
C SER A 374 6.91 -12.65 13.26
N VAL A 375 8.18 -12.62 12.85
CA VAL A 375 8.97 -11.40 12.61
C VAL A 375 8.31 -10.51 11.57
N ALA A 376 7.88 -11.08 10.45
CA ALA A 376 7.19 -10.35 9.40
C ALA A 376 5.82 -9.82 9.87
N ARG A 377 5.04 -10.65 10.58
CA ARG A 377 3.73 -10.25 11.14
C ARG A 377 3.86 -9.12 12.15
N GLU A 378 4.81 -9.21 13.07
CA GLU A 378 5.05 -8.16 14.07
C GLU A 378 5.53 -6.87 13.43
N SER A 379 6.34 -6.98 12.38
CA SER A 379 6.80 -5.83 11.62
C SER A 379 5.62 -5.06 10.98
N ILE A 380 4.71 -5.74 10.29
CA ILE A 380 3.55 -5.07 9.67
C ILE A 380 2.47 -4.67 10.68
N ARG A 381 2.45 -5.27 11.88
CA ARG A 381 1.58 -4.83 12.97
C ARG A 381 1.96 -3.44 13.45
N LEU A 382 3.23 -3.21 13.77
CA LEU A 382 3.75 -1.94 14.27
C LEU A 382 3.97 -0.90 13.18
N CYS A 383 4.32 -1.34 11.98
CA CYS A 383 4.69 -0.47 10.87
C CYS A 383 3.70 -0.59 9.71
N SER A 384 2.40 -0.78 10.01
CA SER A 384 1.37 -0.72 8.97
C SER A 384 1.45 0.62 8.23
N PHE A 385 1.39 0.58 6.89
CA PHE A 385 1.51 1.78 6.06
C PHE A 385 0.40 2.80 6.36
N GLY A 386 -0.85 2.35 6.55
CA GLY A 386 -1.99 3.22 6.86
C GLY A 386 -2.38 3.18 8.33
N GLY A 387 -2.69 4.33 8.91
CA GLY A 387 -3.26 4.42 10.25
C GLY A 387 -4.71 3.94 10.34
N ARG A 388 -5.43 3.97 9.20
CA ARG A 388 -6.80 3.47 9.03
C ARG A 388 -6.86 2.24 8.13
N ALA A 389 -7.97 1.53 8.18
CA ALA A 389 -8.20 0.34 7.37
C ALA A 389 -9.69 0.16 7.03
N VAL A 390 -9.98 -0.78 6.12
CA VAL A 390 -11.35 -1.24 5.81
C VAL A 390 -12.28 -0.09 5.45
N PHE A 391 -11.82 0.84 4.61
CA PHE A 391 -12.64 1.97 4.22
C PHE A 391 -13.64 1.65 3.11
N ARG A 392 -14.82 2.31 3.16
CA ARG A 392 -15.95 2.15 2.25
C ARG A 392 -16.58 3.51 1.96
N LYS A 393 -16.92 3.74 0.70
CA LYS A 393 -17.69 4.92 0.31
C LYS A 393 -19.17 4.65 0.44
N VAL A 394 -19.91 5.57 1.03
CA VAL A 394 -21.37 5.49 1.15
C VAL A 394 -21.98 5.85 -0.21
N MET A 395 -22.76 4.95 -0.79
CA MET A 395 -23.33 5.07 -2.14
C MET A 395 -24.79 5.45 -2.15
N VAL A 396 -25.48 5.38 -1.01
CA VAL A 396 -26.93 5.67 -0.85
C VAL A 396 -27.16 6.86 0.10
N ASP A 397 -28.33 7.51 -0.04
CA ASP A 397 -28.63 8.73 0.70
C ASP A 397 -29.14 8.46 2.13
N ASP A 398 -29.65 7.28 2.42
CA ASP A 398 -30.32 6.89 3.66
C ASP A 398 -29.52 5.92 4.52
N PHE A 399 -28.20 5.83 4.31
CA PHE A 399 -27.35 4.93 5.07
C PHE A 399 -27.29 5.34 6.55
N LYS A 400 -27.50 4.36 7.43
CA LYS A 400 -27.35 4.50 8.88
C LYS A 400 -26.40 3.44 9.43
N THR A 401 -25.61 3.85 10.43
CA THR A 401 -24.81 2.92 11.24
C THR A 401 -25.71 1.98 12.06
N GLU A 402 -25.14 0.94 12.65
CA GLU A 402 -25.89 0.04 13.55
C GLU A 402 -26.52 0.79 14.73
N ASP A 403 -25.89 1.88 15.21
CA ASP A 403 -26.39 2.75 16.28
C ASP A 403 -27.41 3.79 15.79
N GLY A 404 -27.79 3.75 14.52
CA GLY A 404 -28.80 4.63 13.93
C GLY A 404 -28.30 6.02 13.48
N HIS A 405 -27.00 6.30 13.55
CA HIS A 405 -26.44 7.57 13.06
C HIS A 405 -26.48 7.62 11.52
N HIS A 406 -27.02 8.70 11.00
CA HIS A 406 -27.06 8.94 9.54
C HIS A 406 -25.67 9.35 9.02
N VAL A 407 -25.18 8.65 8.00
CA VAL A 407 -23.94 8.98 7.31
C VAL A 407 -24.24 9.38 5.86
N PRO A 408 -23.98 10.63 5.48
CA PRO A 408 -24.35 11.14 4.16
C PRO A 408 -23.63 10.40 3.02
N LYS A 409 -24.31 10.26 1.89
CA LYS A 409 -23.75 9.77 0.64
C LYS A 409 -22.47 10.50 0.24
N GLY A 410 -21.48 9.76 -0.21
CA GLY A 410 -20.17 10.29 -0.57
C GLY A 410 -19.22 10.45 0.60
N SER A 411 -19.64 10.17 1.85
CA SER A 411 -18.74 10.01 2.99
C SER A 411 -17.94 8.71 2.86
N ILE A 412 -16.76 8.66 3.49
CA ILE A 412 -15.98 7.43 3.64
C ILE A 412 -16.12 6.92 5.07
N ILE A 413 -16.52 5.68 5.24
CA ILE A 413 -16.49 4.96 6.51
C ILE A 413 -15.15 4.23 6.61
N SER A 414 -14.50 4.33 7.79
CA SER A 414 -13.21 3.72 8.07
C SER A 414 -13.16 3.10 9.46
N PHE A 415 -12.17 2.24 9.70
CA PHE A 415 -11.84 1.68 11.02
C PHE A 415 -10.40 2.02 11.38
N MET A 416 -10.11 2.15 12.68
CA MET A 416 -8.75 2.37 13.13
C MET A 416 -7.92 1.09 12.97
N GLY A 417 -6.84 1.19 12.20
CA GLY A 417 -5.88 0.12 12.00
C GLY A 417 -4.77 0.15 13.04
N HIS A 418 -3.87 1.13 12.92
CA HIS A 418 -2.67 1.20 13.76
C HIS A 418 -2.95 1.31 15.27
N PRO A 419 -3.85 2.15 15.77
CA PRO A 419 -4.17 2.18 17.20
C PRO A 419 -4.72 0.85 17.73
N ALA A 420 -5.57 0.15 16.97
CA ALA A 420 -6.10 -1.15 17.35
C ALA A 420 -5.00 -2.22 17.38
N GLN A 421 -4.07 -2.17 16.40
CA GLN A 421 -2.93 -3.10 16.30
C GLN A 421 -1.87 -2.89 17.39
N THR A 422 -1.90 -1.78 18.10
CA THR A 422 -0.95 -1.43 19.17
C THR A 422 -1.60 -1.32 20.55
N ASP A 423 -2.86 -1.70 20.67
CA ASP A 423 -3.59 -1.65 21.94
C ASP A 423 -3.13 -2.77 22.89
N ASN A 424 -2.80 -2.38 24.13
CA ASN A 424 -2.36 -3.30 25.18
C ASN A 424 -3.45 -4.31 25.60
N GLU A 425 -4.71 -4.06 25.28
CA GLU A 425 -5.79 -5.01 25.51
C GLU A 425 -5.64 -6.28 24.65
N PHE A 426 -5.09 -6.12 23.43
CA PHE A 426 -4.91 -7.21 22.47
C PHE A 426 -3.47 -7.70 22.36
N TYR A 427 -2.52 -6.81 22.64
CA TYR A 427 -1.08 -7.07 22.48
C TYR A 427 -0.32 -6.56 23.69
N GLU A 428 0.21 -7.44 24.52
CA GLU A 428 1.06 -7.06 25.64
C GLU A 428 2.22 -6.19 25.16
N ASP A 429 2.47 -5.06 25.83
CA ASP A 429 3.42 -4.04 25.37
C ASP A 429 3.25 -3.70 23.89
N GLY A 430 2.01 -3.35 23.49
CA GLY A 430 1.59 -3.24 22.08
C GLY A 430 2.44 -2.32 21.21
N LEU A 431 3.14 -1.34 21.78
CA LEU A 431 4.08 -0.46 21.09
C LEU A 431 5.50 -1.02 20.99
N LYS A 432 5.84 -2.08 21.74
CA LYS A 432 7.15 -2.72 21.68
C LYS A 432 7.18 -3.75 20.55
N TYR A 433 8.26 -3.70 19.76
CA TYR A 433 8.52 -4.74 18.77
C TYR A 433 9.07 -5.99 19.45
N ASP A 434 8.35 -7.08 19.32
CA ASP A 434 8.75 -8.39 19.80
C ASP A 434 8.75 -9.39 18.63
N PRO A 435 9.93 -9.71 18.07
CA PRO A 435 10.04 -10.50 16.85
C PRO A 435 9.36 -11.87 16.94
N PHE A 436 9.31 -12.45 18.13
CA PHE A 436 8.81 -13.80 18.34
C PHE A 436 7.44 -13.86 19.04
N ARG A 437 6.73 -12.74 19.14
CA ARG A 437 5.39 -12.65 19.76
C ARG A 437 4.45 -13.75 19.29
N PHE A 438 4.37 -13.96 18.00
CA PHE A 438 3.45 -14.92 17.40
C PHE A 438 4.02 -16.33 17.30
N SER A 439 5.34 -16.49 17.13
CA SER A 439 5.95 -17.82 17.07
C SER A 439 5.95 -18.52 18.44
N ARG A 440 6.20 -17.80 19.53
CA ARG A 440 6.16 -18.38 20.90
C ARG A 440 4.81 -19.05 21.21
N VAL A 441 3.71 -18.43 20.83
CA VAL A 441 2.37 -19.01 21.04
C VAL A 441 2.22 -20.31 20.26
N ARG A 442 2.68 -20.34 19.01
CA ARG A 442 2.61 -21.52 18.12
C ARG A 442 3.55 -22.64 18.59
N GLU A 443 4.77 -22.29 19.00
CA GLU A 443 5.78 -23.23 19.50
C GLU A 443 5.33 -23.83 20.85
N THR A 444 4.73 -23.03 21.74
CA THR A 444 4.18 -23.52 23.02
C THR A 444 3.02 -24.50 22.81
N ALA A 445 2.08 -24.19 21.90
CA ALA A 445 1.00 -25.10 21.57
C ALA A 445 1.54 -26.42 20.99
N ALA A 446 2.51 -26.35 20.07
CA ALA A 446 3.14 -27.52 19.49
C ALA A 446 3.86 -28.41 20.55
N SER A 447 4.54 -27.78 21.52
CA SER A 447 5.21 -28.55 22.61
C SER A 447 4.26 -29.26 23.57
N ARG A 448 2.98 -28.83 23.59
CA ARG A 448 1.91 -29.46 24.39
C ARG A 448 1.02 -30.40 23.61
N ASP A 449 1.35 -30.63 22.34
CA ASP A 449 0.48 -31.37 21.38
C ASP A 449 -0.93 -30.72 21.24
N GLU A 450 -1.00 -29.42 21.44
CA GLU A 450 -2.21 -28.63 21.31
C GLU A 450 -2.31 -28.04 19.90
N LYS A 451 -3.52 -27.84 19.41
CA LYS A 451 -3.72 -27.13 18.12
C LYS A 451 -3.32 -25.68 18.27
N ALA A 452 -2.26 -25.30 17.57
CA ALA A 452 -1.80 -23.91 17.55
C ALA A 452 -2.91 -22.98 17.01
N PRO A 453 -3.05 -21.75 17.54
CA PRO A 453 -3.92 -20.74 16.94
C PRO A 453 -3.54 -20.53 15.46
N PRO A 454 -4.51 -20.43 14.54
CA PRO A 454 -4.25 -20.26 13.11
C PRO A 454 -3.85 -18.82 12.77
N VAL A 455 -2.94 -18.23 13.56
CA VAL A 455 -2.47 -16.85 13.41
C VAL A 455 -1.13 -16.86 12.69
N THR A 456 -1.18 -16.50 11.42
CA THR A 456 -0.01 -16.37 10.53
C THR A 456 0.07 -14.96 9.97
N PHE A 457 1.13 -14.65 9.22
CA PHE A 457 1.32 -13.37 8.55
C PHE A 457 0.07 -12.90 7.78
N VAL A 458 -0.62 -13.81 7.11
CA VAL A 458 -1.78 -13.50 6.26
C VAL A 458 -3.12 -13.44 6.99
N THR A 459 -3.15 -13.80 8.28
CA THR A 459 -4.40 -13.85 9.06
C THR A 459 -4.84 -12.45 9.46
N THR A 460 -6.10 -12.10 9.15
CA THR A 460 -6.71 -10.82 9.49
C THR A 460 -7.77 -10.98 10.59
N SER A 461 -7.91 -9.97 11.42
CA SER A 461 -8.96 -9.84 12.45
C SER A 461 -9.34 -8.38 12.62
N PRO A 462 -10.39 -8.03 13.37
CA PRO A 462 -10.70 -6.63 13.69
C PRO A 462 -9.56 -5.89 14.40
N GLU A 463 -8.66 -6.60 15.07
CA GLU A 463 -7.49 -6.08 15.78
C GLU A 463 -6.20 -6.16 14.93
N PHE A 464 -6.28 -6.72 13.70
CA PHE A 464 -5.15 -6.84 12.78
C PHE A 464 -5.59 -6.58 11.34
N LEU A 465 -5.53 -5.33 10.92
CA LEU A 465 -6.17 -4.80 9.72
C LEU A 465 -5.19 -4.40 8.60
N THR A 466 -3.91 -4.72 8.72
CA THR A 466 -2.89 -4.32 7.73
C THR A 466 -3.25 -4.76 6.30
N PHE A 467 -3.89 -5.92 6.16
CA PHE A 467 -4.41 -6.42 4.88
C PHE A 467 -5.91 -6.16 4.66
N GLY A 468 -6.52 -5.25 5.43
CA GLY A 468 -7.97 -5.16 5.49
C GLY A 468 -8.59 -6.40 6.15
N HIS A 469 -9.91 -6.61 5.97
CA HIS A 469 -10.63 -7.75 6.57
C HIS A 469 -11.83 -8.17 5.72
N GLY A 470 -12.27 -9.42 5.88
CA GLY A 470 -13.45 -9.98 5.22
C GLY A 470 -13.26 -10.25 3.72
N LYS A 471 -14.34 -10.13 2.94
CA LYS A 471 -14.38 -10.47 1.50
C LYS A 471 -13.41 -9.66 0.63
N HIS A 472 -13.07 -8.46 1.09
CA HIS A 472 -12.17 -7.52 0.40
C HIS A 472 -10.78 -7.43 1.06
N ALA A 473 -10.37 -8.40 1.88
CA ALA A 473 -9.00 -8.48 2.34
C ALA A 473 -8.04 -8.56 1.14
N CYS A 474 -6.84 -7.97 1.29
CA CYS A 474 -5.83 -7.90 0.23
C CYS A 474 -5.65 -9.26 -0.47
N PRO A 475 -5.90 -9.36 -1.78
CA PRO A 475 -5.78 -10.63 -2.51
C PRO A 475 -4.32 -11.09 -2.62
N GLY A 476 -3.37 -10.15 -2.62
CA GLY A 476 -1.93 -10.42 -2.76
C GLY A 476 -1.23 -10.82 -1.46
N ARG A 477 -1.91 -10.82 -0.29
CA ARG A 477 -1.26 -11.07 1.00
C ARG A 477 -0.51 -12.41 1.08
N PHE A 478 -0.99 -13.45 0.38
CA PHE A 478 -0.32 -14.75 0.33
C PHE A 478 0.98 -14.69 -0.49
N LEU A 479 0.99 -13.93 -1.59
CA LEU A 479 2.18 -13.72 -2.40
C LEU A 479 3.22 -12.88 -1.66
N ILE A 480 2.78 -11.82 -0.99
CA ILE A 480 3.64 -10.94 -0.18
C ILE A 480 4.26 -11.70 1.00
N ASP A 481 3.54 -12.64 1.61
CA ASP A 481 4.08 -13.52 2.65
C ASP A 481 5.33 -14.28 2.14
N PHE A 482 5.22 -14.85 0.95
CA PHE A 482 6.34 -15.54 0.29
C PHE A 482 7.47 -14.58 -0.06
N GLU A 483 7.15 -13.47 -0.71
CA GLU A 483 8.14 -12.49 -1.15
C GLU A 483 8.96 -11.93 0.01
N MET A 484 8.31 -11.50 1.09
CA MET A 484 8.99 -10.96 2.27
C MET A 484 9.87 -11.99 2.96
N LYS A 485 9.39 -13.22 3.14
CA LYS A 485 10.18 -14.30 3.75
C LYS A 485 11.37 -14.71 2.88
N MET A 486 11.20 -14.75 1.55
CA MET A 486 12.28 -15.07 0.63
C MET A 486 13.36 -13.97 0.60
N ILE A 487 12.95 -12.70 0.54
CA ILE A 487 13.90 -11.57 0.60
C ILE A 487 14.67 -11.60 1.93
N LEU A 488 13.98 -11.78 3.05
CA LEU A 488 14.60 -11.86 4.37
C LEU A 488 15.57 -13.05 4.47
N ALA A 489 15.12 -14.24 4.05
CA ALA A 489 15.94 -15.44 4.10
C ALA A 489 17.16 -15.33 3.18
N TYR A 490 16.99 -14.78 1.97
CA TYR A 490 18.12 -14.57 1.07
C TYR A 490 19.13 -13.59 1.68
N ALA A 491 18.65 -12.47 2.23
CA ALA A 491 19.50 -11.48 2.88
C ALA A 491 20.29 -12.08 4.06
N LEU A 492 19.62 -12.73 5.02
CA LEU A 492 20.27 -13.22 6.24
C LEU A 492 21.18 -14.43 6.01
N ARG A 493 20.86 -15.30 5.06
CA ARG A 493 21.66 -16.48 4.77
C ARG A 493 22.92 -16.12 3.98
N ASN A 494 22.86 -15.11 3.11
CA ASN A 494 23.97 -14.78 2.22
C ASN A 494 24.81 -13.60 2.67
N TYR A 495 24.33 -12.78 3.62
CA TYR A 495 24.99 -11.57 4.04
C TYR A 495 25.05 -11.44 5.57
N ASP A 496 26.15 -10.90 6.06
CA ASP A 496 26.20 -10.26 7.35
C ASP A 496 25.69 -8.83 7.16
N ILE A 497 24.75 -8.43 8.01
CA ILE A 497 24.05 -7.15 7.89
C ILE A 497 23.98 -6.51 9.26
N LYS A 498 24.32 -5.21 9.36
CA LYS A 498 24.15 -4.43 10.59
C LYS A 498 23.74 -3.00 10.26
N LEU A 499 23.15 -2.30 11.21
CA LEU A 499 22.98 -0.85 11.12
C LEU A 499 24.36 -0.19 11.04
N ALA A 500 24.47 0.93 10.32
CA ALA A 500 25.70 1.71 10.34
C ALA A 500 25.97 2.26 11.74
N ASP A 501 27.24 2.48 12.07
CA ASP A 501 27.68 2.74 13.45
C ASP A 501 27.05 4.01 14.05
N GLU A 502 26.66 4.98 13.24
CA GLU A 502 25.96 6.21 13.67
C GLU A 502 24.60 5.97 14.32
N TYR A 503 23.99 4.80 14.13
CA TYR A 503 22.71 4.44 14.77
C TYR A 503 22.88 3.73 16.13
N GLU A 504 24.11 3.43 16.55
CA GLU A 504 24.40 2.77 17.84
C GLU A 504 23.56 1.50 18.07
N GLY A 505 23.29 0.74 17.02
CA GLY A 505 22.44 -0.46 17.04
C GLY A 505 20.94 -0.19 17.23
N LYS A 506 20.52 1.07 17.27
CA LYS A 506 19.11 1.44 17.47
C LYS A 506 18.42 1.68 16.12
N ARG A 507 17.27 1.07 15.95
CA ARG A 507 16.42 1.31 14.78
C ARG A 507 15.93 2.75 14.73
N PRO A 508 16.17 3.51 13.64
CA PRO A 508 15.57 4.83 13.45
C PRO A 508 14.02 4.74 13.40
N PRO A 509 13.30 5.69 14.02
CA PRO A 509 11.84 5.66 14.06
C PRO A 509 11.22 5.93 12.70
N ASN A 510 10.01 5.40 12.48
CA ASN A 510 9.16 5.81 11.38
C ASN A 510 8.68 7.25 11.57
N TYR A 511 8.24 7.87 10.49
CA TYR A 511 7.61 9.19 10.50
C TYR A 511 6.24 9.17 9.84
N TRP A 512 5.35 10.03 10.33
CA TRP A 512 3.99 10.13 9.80
C TRP A 512 3.86 11.35 8.88
N ILE A 513 3.20 11.14 7.74
CA ILE A 513 2.69 12.22 6.89
C ILE A 513 1.20 11.96 6.73
N ALA A 514 0.37 12.81 7.32
CA ALA A 514 -1.06 12.53 7.46
C ALA A 514 -1.28 11.09 7.99
N GLU A 515 -2.10 10.30 7.34
CA GLU A 515 -2.43 8.92 7.73
C GLU A 515 -1.35 7.87 7.39
N ALA A 516 -0.29 8.25 6.67
CA ALA A 516 0.73 7.32 6.21
C ALA A 516 1.91 7.23 7.18
N ASN A 517 2.21 6.02 7.63
CA ASN A 517 3.34 5.67 8.48
C ASN A 517 4.51 5.17 7.62
N ASN A 518 5.50 6.00 7.40
CA ASN A 518 6.60 5.75 6.49
C ASN A 518 7.87 5.31 7.22
N PRO A 519 8.65 4.37 6.67
CA PRO A 519 9.96 4.06 7.19
C PRO A 519 10.90 5.27 7.03
N PRO A 520 11.94 5.39 7.88
CA PRO A 520 12.93 6.45 7.74
C PRO A 520 13.65 6.35 6.40
N SER A 521 13.81 7.49 5.72
CA SER A 521 14.51 7.57 4.43
C SER A 521 16.01 7.73 4.64
N GLY A 522 16.81 7.22 3.69
CA GLY A 522 18.26 7.42 3.67
C GLY A 522 19.03 6.65 4.75
N VAL A 523 18.40 5.68 5.42
CA VAL A 523 19.05 4.87 6.44
C VAL A 523 20.15 4.03 5.81
N GLN A 524 21.35 4.14 6.41
CA GLN A 524 22.52 3.40 5.98
C GLN A 524 22.65 2.09 6.75
N ILE A 525 22.95 1.02 6.04
CA ILE A 525 23.33 -0.26 6.64
C ILE A 525 24.68 -0.70 6.09
N MET A 526 25.35 -1.56 6.86
CA MET A 526 26.58 -2.20 6.45
C MET A 526 26.26 -3.64 6.06
N VAL A 527 26.73 -4.07 4.91
CA VAL A 527 26.53 -5.42 4.38
C VAL A 527 27.87 -6.05 3.96
N LYS A 528 27.99 -7.35 4.14
CA LYS A 528 29.15 -8.13 3.72
C LYS A 528 28.68 -9.52 3.31
N ARG A 529 29.16 -10.03 2.14
CA ARG A 529 28.85 -11.40 1.70
C ARG A 529 29.39 -12.41 2.71
N ARG A 530 28.60 -13.41 3.05
CA ARG A 530 29.02 -14.52 3.92
C ARG A 530 29.72 -15.60 3.09
N GLU A 531 30.83 -16.08 3.63
CA GLU A 531 31.38 -17.35 3.16
C GLU A 531 30.47 -18.48 3.64
N ARG A 532 29.93 -19.26 2.73
CA ARG A 532 29.24 -20.49 3.09
C ARG A 532 30.26 -21.61 3.20
N LYS A 533 30.29 -22.24 4.35
CA LYS A 533 31.09 -23.44 4.60
C LYS A 533 30.39 -24.66 4.02
#